data_bc57ea2c8bb599018d8fd8266d93d9e6
#
_entry.id   bc57ea2c8bb599018d8fd8266d93d9e6
#
_cell.length_a   1.000
_cell.length_b   1.000
_cell.length_c   1.000
_cell.angle_alpha   90.00
_cell.angle_beta   90.00
_cell.angle_gamma   90.00
#
_symmetry.space_group_name_H-M   'P 1'
#
loop_
_entity.id
_entity.type
_entity.pdbx_description
1 polymer ?
#
loop_
_entity_poly.entity_id
_entity_poly.type
_entity_poly.pdbx_seq_one_letter_code
_entity_poly.pdbx_strand_id
1 'polypeptide(L)'
;MFKKMESSPHTHSGKLTARIMLWVIAAMLPALLTQIYYFGMGVLVQSALAISFALLLEFIVTKLRNKPNLVYISDFSVVLTALILAMAIPPYAPYWVILIGTLSAVILGKHVYGGLGQNPFNPAMVGYVVLLISFPLQ
;
A
#
# COMPACT_ATOMS: atom_id res chain seq x y z
N MET A 1 -35.35 -32.99 -7.51
CA MET A 1 -34.21 -32.78 -6.62
C MET A 1 -33.33 -31.69 -7.24
N PHE A 2 -33.59 -30.43 -6.87
CA PHE A 2 -32.82 -29.29 -7.44
C PHE A 2 -31.47 -29.23 -6.75
N LYS A 3 -30.39 -29.58 -7.47
CA LYS A 3 -29.02 -29.33 -7.03
C LYS A 3 -28.87 -27.82 -6.87
N LYS A 4 -28.70 -27.35 -5.61
CA LYS A 4 -28.25 -25.98 -5.38
C LYS A 4 -26.98 -25.78 -6.20
N MET A 5 -27.04 -24.92 -7.20
CA MET A 5 -25.84 -24.38 -7.83
C MET A 5 -25.10 -23.60 -6.74
N GLU A 6 -24.10 -24.22 -6.16
CA GLU A 6 -23.15 -23.49 -5.34
C GLU A 6 -22.42 -22.54 -6.27
N SER A 7 -22.71 -21.24 -6.11
CA SER A 7 -21.92 -20.21 -6.75
C SER A 7 -20.47 -20.51 -6.40
N SER A 8 -19.60 -20.53 -7.42
CA SER A 8 -18.16 -20.77 -7.34
C SER A 8 -17.61 -20.18 -6.04
N PRO A 9 -16.98 -20.94 -5.13
CA PRO A 9 -16.42 -20.40 -3.92
C PRO A 9 -15.27 -19.47 -4.32
N HIS A 10 -15.51 -18.18 -4.27
CA HIS A 10 -14.43 -17.21 -4.21
C HIS A 10 -13.74 -17.34 -2.85
N THR A 11 -13.02 -18.44 -2.68
CA THR A 11 -12.07 -18.59 -1.60
C THR A 11 -10.92 -17.61 -1.85
N HIS A 12 -11.14 -16.36 -1.51
CA HIS A 12 -10.06 -15.42 -1.28
C HIS A 12 -9.33 -15.91 -0.04
N SER A 13 -8.46 -16.90 -0.24
CA SER A 13 -7.57 -17.29 0.85
C SER A 13 -6.61 -16.13 1.05
N GLY A 14 -6.63 -15.50 2.23
CA GLY A 14 -5.70 -14.43 2.58
C GLY A 14 -4.23 -14.83 2.37
N LYS A 15 -3.94 -16.13 2.44
CA LYS A 15 -2.63 -16.72 2.10
C LYS A 15 -2.24 -16.56 0.62
N LEU A 16 -3.20 -16.71 -0.30
CA LEU A 16 -2.93 -16.53 -1.74
C LEU A 16 -2.67 -15.06 -2.05
N THR A 17 -3.47 -14.16 -1.50
CA THR A 17 -3.29 -12.71 -1.65
C THR A 17 -1.92 -12.26 -1.11
N ALA A 18 -1.56 -12.69 0.10
CA ALA A 18 -0.25 -12.39 0.70
C ALA A 18 0.90 -12.89 -0.18
N ARG A 19 0.79 -14.09 -0.73
CA ARG A 19 1.81 -14.65 -1.64
C ARG A 19 1.95 -13.82 -2.91
N ILE A 20 0.86 -13.41 -3.53
CA ILE A 20 0.87 -12.55 -4.74
C ILE A 20 1.52 -11.21 -4.41
N MET A 21 1.15 -10.57 -3.29
CA MET A 21 1.73 -9.29 -2.88
C MET A 21 3.24 -9.40 -2.62
N LEU A 22 3.71 -10.49 -1.99
CA LEU A 22 5.13 -10.75 -1.78
C LEU A 22 5.88 -10.93 -3.10
N TRP A 23 5.32 -11.65 -4.08
CA TRP A 23 5.94 -11.79 -5.40
C TRP A 23 6.06 -10.45 -6.13
N VAL A 24 5.06 -9.59 -6.02
CA VAL A 24 5.12 -8.23 -6.60
C VAL A 24 6.19 -7.39 -5.90
N ILE A 25 6.26 -7.43 -4.57
CA ILE A 25 7.33 -6.75 -3.81
C ILE A 25 8.70 -7.25 -4.24
N ALA A 26 8.88 -8.58 -4.37
CA ALA A 26 10.13 -9.16 -4.84
C ALA A 26 10.50 -8.70 -6.25
N ALA A 27 9.52 -8.60 -7.15
CA ALA A 27 9.73 -8.09 -8.51
C ALA A 27 10.10 -6.60 -8.55
N MET A 28 9.75 -5.82 -7.52
CA MET A 28 10.13 -4.41 -7.39
C MET A 28 11.55 -4.19 -6.85
N LEU A 29 12.16 -5.22 -6.21
CA LEU A 29 13.50 -5.09 -5.62
C LEU A 29 14.57 -4.63 -6.62
N PRO A 30 14.67 -5.14 -7.85
CA PRO A 30 15.65 -4.64 -8.82
C PRO A 30 15.48 -3.16 -9.12
N ALA A 31 14.24 -2.69 -9.26
CA ALA A 31 13.95 -1.27 -9.48
C ALA A 31 14.34 -0.41 -8.27
N LEU A 32 14.05 -0.89 -7.06
CA LEU A 32 14.45 -0.22 -5.81
C LEU A 32 15.98 -0.12 -5.70
N LEU A 33 16.70 -1.21 -5.99
CA LEU A 33 18.16 -1.23 -5.98
C LEU A 33 18.75 -0.24 -7.01
N THR A 34 18.16 -0.17 -8.19
CA THR A 34 18.54 0.80 -9.22
C THR A 34 18.33 2.23 -8.73
N GLN A 35 17.20 2.52 -8.09
CA GLN A 35 16.95 3.84 -7.51
C GLN A 35 17.96 4.18 -6.40
N ILE A 36 18.29 3.24 -5.53
CA ILE A 36 19.30 3.45 -4.48
C ILE A 36 20.65 3.75 -5.11
N TYR A 37 21.02 3.03 -6.17
CA TYR A 37 22.28 3.24 -6.87
C TYR A 37 22.41 4.66 -7.46
N TYR A 38 21.33 5.16 -8.11
CA TYR A 38 21.37 6.48 -8.76
C TYR A 38 21.09 7.66 -7.82
N PHE A 39 20.20 7.47 -6.85
CA PHE A 39 19.72 8.54 -5.96
C PHE A 39 20.24 8.43 -4.53
N GLY A 40 20.95 7.36 -4.21
CA GLY A 40 21.55 7.17 -2.90
C GLY A 40 20.60 6.63 -1.84
N MET A 41 21.07 6.67 -0.60
CA MET A 41 20.39 6.07 0.56
C MET A 41 19.08 6.77 0.95
N GLY A 42 18.81 7.96 0.43
CA GLY A 42 17.56 8.69 0.67
C GLY A 42 16.32 7.89 0.26
N VAL A 43 16.41 7.13 -0.85
CA VAL A 43 15.34 6.23 -1.32
C VAL A 43 15.01 5.16 -0.28
N LEU A 44 16.03 4.59 0.35
CA LEU A 44 15.86 3.55 1.38
C LEU A 44 15.18 4.11 2.62
N VAL A 45 15.63 5.28 3.09
CA VAL A 45 15.04 5.96 4.25
C VAL A 45 13.57 6.32 3.97
N GLN A 46 13.30 6.88 2.80
CA GLN A 46 11.94 7.23 2.37
C GLN A 46 11.02 6.00 2.30
N SER A 47 11.50 4.89 1.73
CA SER A 47 10.75 3.64 1.65
C SER A 47 10.48 3.06 3.05
N ALA A 48 11.46 3.09 3.93
CA ALA A 48 11.32 2.63 5.32
C ALA A 48 10.30 3.48 6.10
N LEU A 49 10.34 4.81 5.95
CA LEU A 49 9.36 5.71 6.55
C LEU A 49 7.95 5.47 6.03
N ALA A 50 7.79 5.32 4.70
CA ALA A 50 6.50 5.05 4.08
C ALA A 50 5.89 3.73 4.60
N ILE A 51 6.69 2.66 4.63
CA ILE A 51 6.23 1.34 5.11
C ILE A 51 5.87 1.39 6.59
N SER A 52 6.73 1.98 7.42
CA SER A 52 6.47 2.08 8.87
C SER A 52 5.20 2.86 9.16
N PHE A 53 5.01 3.99 8.50
CA PHE A 53 3.83 4.83 8.67
C PHE A 53 2.56 4.17 8.12
N ALA A 54 2.66 3.50 6.98
CA ALA A 54 1.54 2.75 6.39
C ALA A 54 1.07 1.61 7.30
N LEU A 55 1.99 0.85 7.89
CA LEU A 55 1.67 -0.20 8.86
C LEU A 55 1.02 0.35 10.12
N LEU A 56 1.50 1.49 10.61
CA LEU A 56 0.91 2.17 11.76
C LEU A 56 -0.54 2.59 11.46
N LEU A 57 -0.78 3.22 10.30
CA LEU A 57 -2.11 3.62 9.88
C LEU A 57 -3.06 2.42 9.71
N GLU A 58 -2.58 1.35 9.09
CA GLU A 58 -3.34 0.11 8.93
C GLU A 58 -3.75 -0.47 10.29
N PHE A 59 -2.82 -0.50 11.23
CA PHE A 59 -3.08 -0.96 12.60
C PHE A 59 -4.13 -0.09 13.31
N ILE A 60 -4.01 1.23 13.22
CA ILE A 60 -4.95 2.18 13.85
C ILE A 60 -6.35 2.00 13.25
N VAL A 61 -6.46 1.98 11.92
CA VAL A 61 -7.76 1.92 11.25
C VAL A 61 -8.45 0.57 11.48
N THR A 62 -7.71 -0.54 11.43
CA THR A 62 -8.26 -1.87 11.69
C THR A 62 -8.72 -2.02 13.14
N LYS A 63 -7.97 -1.43 14.10
CA LYS A 63 -8.36 -1.41 15.51
C LYS A 63 -9.64 -0.58 15.72
N LEU A 64 -9.74 0.60 15.12
CA LEU A 64 -10.94 1.45 15.20
C LEU A 64 -12.18 0.78 14.59
N ARG A 65 -11.99 -0.06 13.58
CA ARG A 65 -13.06 -0.81 12.92
C ARG A 65 -13.39 -2.15 13.58
N ASN A 66 -12.75 -2.50 14.69
CA ASN A 66 -12.90 -3.78 15.38
C ASN A 66 -12.69 -4.99 14.45
N LYS A 67 -11.78 -4.87 13.48
CA LYS A 67 -11.43 -5.95 12.56
C LYS A 67 -10.18 -6.69 13.04
N PRO A 68 -9.99 -7.97 12.68
CA PRO A 68 -8.80 -8.72 13.08
C PRO A 68 -7.54 -8.14 12.44
N ASN A 69 -6.76 -7.40 13.22
CA ASN A 69 -5.57 -6.66 12.77
C ASN A 69 -4.56 -7.56 12.04
N LEU A 70 -4.33 -8.78 12.55
CA LEU A 70 -3.36 -9.71 11.97
C LEU A 70 -3.70 -10.10 10.52
N VAL A 71 -4.97 -10.25 10.18
CA VAL A 71 -5.40 -10.63 8.83
C VAL A 71 -5.13 -9.50 7.84
N TYR A 72 -5.38 -8.25 8.24
CA TYR A 72 -5.19 -7.08 7.37
C TYR A 72 -3.73 -6.67 7.19
N ILE A 73 -2.91 -6.83 8.22
CA ILE A 73 -1.48 -6.53 8.16
C ILE A 73 -0.73 -7.63 7.42
N SER A 74 -1.14 -8.89 7.54
CA SER A 74 -0.47 -10.03 6.94
C SER A 74 -0.70 -10.20 5.43
N ASP A 75 -1.60 -9.43 4.82
CA ASP A 75 -1.83 -9.47 3.37
C ASP A 75 -0.75 -8.74 2.55
N PHE A 76 0.15 -8.00 3.20
CA PHE A 76 1.23 -7.20 2.61
C PHE A 76 0.79 -6.12 1.61
N SER A 77 -0.51 -5.90 1.44
CA SER A 77 -1.02 -4.92 0.48
C SER A 77 -0.62 -3.48 0.85
N VAL A 78 -0.61 -3.17 2.14
CA VAL A 78 -0.21 -1.84 2.62
C VAL A 78 1.29 -1.61 2.47
N VAL A 79 2.11 -2.65 2.63
CA VAL A 79 3.56 -2.60 2.39
C VAL A 79 3.85 -2.33 0.92
N LEU A 80 3.16 -3.05 0.03
CA LEU A 80 3.26 -2.84 -1.41
C LEU A 80 2.83 -1.43 -1.81
N THR A 81 1.70 -0.95 -1.29
CA THR A 81 1.20 0.42 -1.52
C THR A 81 2.23 1.47 -1.10
N ALA A 82 2.80 1.33 0.09
CA ALA A 82 3.81 2.25 0.60
C ALA A 82 5.08 2.23 -0.26
N LEU A 83 5.52 1.06 -0.70
CA LEU A 83 6.71 0.90 -1.53
C LEU A 83 6.53 1.54 -2.91
N ILE A 84 5.40 1.29 -3.58
CA ILE A 84 5.07 1.91 -4.87
C ILE A 84 5.06 3.43 -4.74
N LEU A 85 4.39 3.95 -3.71
CA LEU A 85 4.30 5.38 -3.47
C LEU A 85 5.68 6.01 -3.19
N ALA A 86 6.49 5.38 -2.34
CA ALA A 86 7.83 5.85 -2.01
C ALA A 86 8.74 5.90 -3.25
N MET A 87 8.63 4.91 -4.14
CA MET A 87 9.40 4.89 -5.39
C MET A 87 8.91 5.91 -6.42
N ALA A 88 7.65 6.35 -6.33
CA ALA A 88 7.06 7.34 -7.23
C ALA A 88 7.39 8.79 -6.82
N ILE A 89 7.70 9.03 -5.54
CA ILE A 89 8.02 10.35 -5.01
C ILE A 89 9.53 10.62 -5.16
N PRO A 90 9.94 11.85 -5.52
CA PRO A 90 11.37 12.20 -5.60
C PRO A 90 12.10 11.93 -4.28
N PRO A 91 13.32 11.34 -4.30
CA PRO A 91 14.04 10.94 -3.09
C PRO A 91 14.44 12.11 -2.17
N TYR A 92 14.46 13.30 -2.70
CA TYR A 92 14.81 14.52 -1.95
C TYR A 92 13.59 15.31 -1.46
N ALA A 93 12.37 14.76 -1.67
CA ALA A 93 11.17 15.38 -1.15
C ALA A 93 11.19 15.39 0.40
N PRO A 94 10.64 16.45 1.03
CA PRO A 94 10.54 16.49 2.49
C PRO A 94 9.77 15.29 3.05
N TYR A 95 10.17 14.79 4.21
CA TYR A 95 9.56 13.58 4.82
C TYR A 95 8.06 13.72 5.09
N TRP A 96 7.57 14.93 5.34
CA TRP A 96 6.14 15.16 5.52
C TRP A 96 5.31 14.90 4.25
N VAL A 97 5.91 15.05 3.06
CA VAL A 97 5.25 14.72 1.78
C VAL A 97 4.91 13.25 1.72
N ILE A 98 5.88 12.37 2.06
CA ILE A 98 5.63 10.92 2.08
C ILE A 98 4.57 10.54 3.13
N LEU A 99 4.54 11.24 4.28
CA LEU A 99 3.54 10.99 5.31
C LEU A 99 2.13 11.34 4.83
N ILE A 100 1.95 12.49 4.18
CA ILE A 100 0.64 12.90 3.62
C ILE A 100 0.22 11.98 2.48
N GLY A 101 1.14 11.63 1.60
CA GLY A 101 0.87 10.68 0.51
C GLY A 101 0.45 9.31 1.01
N THR A 102 1.16 8.79 2.00
CA THR A 102 0.84 7.49 2.63
C THR A 102 -0.50 7.54 3.37
N LEU A 103 -0.78 8.63 4.11
CA LEU A 103 -2.07 8.85 4.77
C LEU A 103 -3.22 8.80 3.74
N SER A 104 -3.07 9.54 2.64
CA SER A 104 -4.07 9.59 1.57
C SER A 104 -4.23 8.23 0.88
N ALA A 105 -3.13 7.54 0.59
CA ALA A 105 -3.15 6.22 -0.01
C ALA A 105 -3.88 5.19 0.86
N VAL A 106 -3.56 5.12 2.13
CA VAL A 106 -4.14 4.13 3.05
C VAL A 106 -5.59 4.47 3.39
N ILE A 107 -5.88 5.71 3.74
CA ILE A 107 -7.24 6.09 4.17
C ILE A 107 -8.16 6.26 2.97
N LEU A 108 -7.84 7.15 2.05
CA LEU A 108 -8.71 7.46 0.90
C LEU A 108 -8.65 6.35 -0.16
N GLY A 109 -7.47 5.83 -0.45
CA GLY A 109 -7.29 4.82 -1.50
C GLY A 109 -7.73 3.42 -1.11
N LYS A 110 -7.64 3.04 0.17
CA LYS A 110 -7.93 1.68 0.63
C LYS A 110 -9.15 1.62 1.55
N HIS A 111 -9.10 2.30 2.70
CA HIS A 111 -10.06 2.09 3.78
C HIS A 111 -11.42 2.73 3.57
N VAL A 112 -11.52 3.85 2.87
CA VAL A 112 -12.81 4.50 2.55
C VAL A 112 -13.72 3.57 1.76
N TYR A 113 -13.15 2.75 0.88
CA TYR A 113 -13.88 1.80 0.04
C TYR A 113 -14.10 0.43 0.70
N GLY A 114 -13.61 0.20 1.90
CA GLY A 114 -13.81 -1.05 2.64
C GLY A 114 -12.60 -1.98 2.72
N GLY A 115 -11.49 -1.61 2.11
CA GLY A 115 -10.23 -2.37 2.14
C GLY A 115 -9.83 -3.01 0.82
N LEU A 116 -8.90 -3.96 0.87
CA LEU A 116 -8.37 -4.63 -0.32
C LEU A 116 -9.47 -5.33 -1.12
N GLY A 117 -9.47 -5.12 -2.43
CA GLY A 117 -10.44 -5.69 -3.36
C GLY A 117 -11.76 -4.94 -3.47
N GLN A 118 -12.02 -3.96 -2.63
CA GLN A 118 -13.22 -3.09 -2.66
C GLN A 118 -12.92 -1.71 -3.27
N ASN A 119 -11.66 -1.35 -3.40
CA ASN A 119 -11.23 -0.06 -3.91
C ASN A 119 -11.18 -0.06 -5.46
N PRO A 120 -11.80 0.93 -6.13
CA PRO A 120 -11.81 1.02 -7.59
C PRO A 120 -10.46 1.48 -8.16
N PHE A 121 -9.62 2.12 -7.36
CA PHE A 121 -8.32 2.66 -7.76
C PHE A 121 -7.17 2.03 -6.96
N ASN A 122 -5.99 2.01 -7.56
CA ASN A 122 -4.78 1.63 -6.83
C ASN A 122 -4.51 2.66 -5.72
N PRO A 123 -4.41 2.23 -4.44
CA PRO A 123 -4.21 3.15 -3.32
C PRO A 123 -2.96 4.02 -3.45
N ALA A 124 -1.86 3.48 -3.95
CA ALA A 124 -0.63 4.25 -4.17
C ALA A 124 -0.84 5.38 -5.19
N MET A 125 -1.60 5.12 -6.25
CA MET A 125 -1.93 6.15 -7.24
C MET A 125 -2.83 7.24 -6.66
N VAL A 126 -3.77 6.90 -5.78
CA VAL A 126 -4.58 7.89 -5.06
C VAL A 126 -3.70 8.81 -4.22
N GLY A 127 -2.78 8.24 -3.44
CA GLY A 127 -1.82 9.03 -2.66
C GLY A 127 -0.96 9.93 -3.54
N TYR A 128 -0.45 9.40 -4.65
CA TYR A 128 0.37 10.15 -5.60
C TYR A 128 -0.40 11.32 -6.24
N VAL A 129 -1.63 11.10 -6.69
CA VAL A 129 -2.49 12.15 -7.26
C VAL A 129 -2.78 13.26 -6.24
N VAL A 130 -3.08 12.89 -4.99
CA VAL A 130 -3.28 13.87 -3.90
C VAL A 130 -2.04 14.74 -3.72
N LEU A 131 -0.84 14.14 -3.75
CA LEU A 131 0.41 14.89 -3.65
C LEU A 131 0.64 15.82 -4.85
N LEU A 132 0.39 15.35 -6.08
CA LEU A 132 0.54 16.16 -7.28
C LEU A 132 -0.37 17.40 -7.28
N ILE A 133 -1.59 17.25 -6.76
CA ILE A 133 -2.55 18.37 -6.70
C ILE A 133 -2.19 19.32 -5.56
N SER A 134 -1.81 18.77 -4.40
CA SER A 134 -1.58 19.55 -3.19
C SER A 134 -0.20 20.24 -3.16
N PHE A 135 0.81 19.59 -3.74
CA PHE A 135 2.22 20.02 -3.65
C PHE A 135 2.95 19.89 -4.99
N PRO A 136 2.52 20.62 -6.03
CA PRO A 136 3.05 20.46 -7.39
C PRO A 136 4.50 20.90 -7.56
N LEU A 137 5.07 21.61 -6.58
CA LEU A 137 6.45 22.15 -6.62
C LEU A 137 7.44 21.33 -5.77
N GLN A 138 7.04 20.22 -5.21
CA GLN A 138 7.90 19.36 -4.37
C GLN A 138 8.47 18.19 -5.15
#